data_e44b9f20231978ab546f9c94d19d6ef5
#
_entry.id   e44b9f20231978ab546f9c94d19d6ef5
#
_cell.length_a   1.000
_cell.length_b   1.000
_cell.length_c   1.000
_cell.angle_alpha   90.00
_cell.angle_beta   90.00
_cell.angle_gamma   90.00
#
_symmetry.space_group_name_H-M   'P 1'
#
loop_
_entity.id
_entity.type
_entity.pdbx_description
1 polymer ?
#
loop_
_entity_poly.entity_id
_entity_poly.type
_entity_poly.pdbx_seq_one_letter_code
_entity_poly.pdbx_strand_id
1 'polypeptide(L)'
;MLFYLFLEVRVKNMKNVLSIAGSDCSAGAGIQADLKTFVANGVYGMTVITSLTAQNPQKVKMLEDVSIEMLKHQIEAIFDVIEVSAVKIGMLNSKENAELIYKELIKYKAKNIVLDPVMISTSGKSLIKDETKNFLINNLFKIVDIITPNLDETKEIVKIILNKENIEDIDSIEKMKIYGKIIADFTKKWVLIKGGHLSNSAVDILINSDEKYILNGEKISSNNTHGTGCSLSSAIASNLAKGYTMLEAVKKGKNFVLFSIKNSNSIDFGKLNGTVNQMGEIYKNIDIEKLY
;
A
#
# COMPACT_ATOMS: atom_id res chain seq x y z
N MET A 1 -22.89 -44.08 -2.72
CA MET A 1 -21.47 -44.11 -3.05
C MET A 1 -21.09 -42.67 -3.46
N LEU A 2 -20.74 -41.84 -2.46
CA LEU A 2 -20.38 -40.44 -2.67
C LEU A 2 -18.98 -40.40 -3.23
N PHE A 3 -18.84 -39.93 -4.45
CA PHE A 3 -17.55 -39.51 -5.02
C PHE A 3 -17.10 -38.23 -4.30
N TYR A 4 -16.17 -38.36 -3.35
CA TYR A 4 -15.34 -37.23 -2.91
C TYR A 4 -14.44 -36.86 -4.07
N LEU A 5 -14.80 -35.82 -4.83
CA LEU A 5 -13.84 -35.11 -5.69
C LEU A 5 -12.86 -34.38 -4.75
N PHE A 6 -11.77 -35.02 -4.39
CA PHE A 6 -10.59 -34.30 -3.90
C PHE A 6 -10.07 -33.47 -5.08
N LEU A 7 -10.47 -32.21 -5.13
CA LEU A 7 -9.69 -31.22 -5.83
C LEU A 7 -8.32 -31.19 -5.16
N GLU A 8 -7.34 -31.88 -5.74
CA GLU A 8 -5.94 -31.61 -5.44
C GLU A 8 -5.68 -30.16 -5.82
N VAL A 9 -5.91 -29.25 -4.89
CA VAL A 9 -5.35 -27.93 -4.95
C VAL A 9 -3.84 -28.16 -4.87
N ARG A 10 -3.18 -28.25 -6.03
CA ARG A 10 -1.72 -28.13 -6.09
C ARG A 10 -1.39 -26.76 -5.52
N VAL A 11 -1.18 -26.70 -4.21
CA VAL A 11 -0.65 -25.51 -3.53
C VAL A 11 0.75 -25.32 -4.06
N LYS A 12 0.87 -24.58 -5.14
CA LYS A 12 2.15 -24.04 -5.60
C LYS A 12 2.70 -23.30 -4.38
N ASN A 13 3.97 -23.53 -4.01
CA ASN A 13 4.59 -22.89 -2.85
C ASN A 13 4.17 -21.42 -2.77
N MET A 14 3.39 -21.07 -1.74
CA MET A 14 2.91 -19.72 -1.53
C MET A 14 4.10 -18.78 -1.37
N LYS A 15 4.03 -17.61 -1.98
CA LYS A 15 5.05 -16.56 -1.80
C LYS A 15 4.82 -15.83 -0.49
N ASN A 16 5.88 -15.54 0.23
CA ASN A 16 5.86 -14.82 1.49
C ASN A 16 5.97 -13.32 1.24
N VAL A 17 5.04 -12.53 1.74
CA VAL A 17 5.02 -11.07 1.60
C VAL A 17 4.96 -10.43 2.97
N LEU A 18 5.84 -9.46 3.22
CA LEU A 18 5.94 -8.75 4.48
C LEU A 18 5.29 -7.37 4.38
N SER A 19 4.40 -7.05 5.32
CA SER A 19 3.95 -5.68 5.57
C SER A 19 4.74 -5.08 6.72
N ILE A 20 5.32 -3.89 6.53
CA ILE A 20 5.93 -3.05 7.55
C ILE A 20 5.08 -1.79 7.66
N ALA A 21 4.18 -1.72 8.65
CA ALA A 21 3.23 -0.62 8.76
C ALA A 21 2.63 -0.50 10.18
N GLY A 22 1.87 0.56 10.40
CA GLY A 22 1.07 0.71 11.62
C GLY A 22 -0.12 -0.26 11.66
N SER A 23 -0.60 -0.51 12.86
CA SER A 23 -1.79 -1.33 13.14
C SER A 23 -3.03 -0.45 13.25
N ASP A 24 -4.07 -0.74 12.47
CA ASP A 24 -5.40 -0.12 12.56
C ASP A 24 -6.38 -1.08 13.27
N CYS A 25 -6.77 -0.76 14.51
CA CYS A 25 -7.65 -1.62 15.30
C CYS A 25 -9.06 -1.77 14.70
N SER A 26 -9.50 -0.87 13.81
CA SER A 26 -10.75 -1.03 13.06
C SER A 26 -10.62 -1.94 11.83
N ALA A 27 -9.40 -2.38 11.55
CA ALA A 27 -9.05 -3.27 10.45
C ALA A 27 -9.35 -2.74 9.05
N GLY A 28 -9.57 -1.43 8.89
CA GLY A 28 -9.84 -0.79 7.61
C GLY A 28 -8.58 -0.47 6.80
N ALA A 29 -7.48 -0.19 7.48
CA ALA A 29 -6.18 0.16 6.91
C ALA A 29 -5.04 -0.59 7.62
N GLY A 30 -3.81 -0.12 7.46
CA GLY A 30 -2.63 -0.66 8.14
C GLY A 30 -2.38 -2.14 7.84
N ILE A 31 -1.65 -2.80 8.75
CA ILE A 31 -1.29 -4.22 8.60
C ILE A 31 -2.51 -5.13 8.44
N GLN A 32 -3.67 -4.78 9.02
CA GLN A 32 -4.88 -5.56 8.92
C GLN A 32 -5.47 -5.55 7.51
N ALA A 33 -5.50 -4.41 6.86
CA ALA A 33 -5.88 -4.30 5.44
C ALA A 33 -4.86 -5.02 4.55
N ASP A 34 -3.57 -4.91 4.88
CA ASP A 34 -2.49 -5.56 4.16
C ASP A 34 -2.64 -7.09 4.21
N LEU A 35 -2.82 -7.67 5.42
CA LEU A 35 -3.02 -9.12 5.58
C LEU A 35 -4.25 -9.64 4.84
N LYS A 36 -5.40 -8.93 4.93
CA LYS A 36 -6.60 -9.30 4.17
C LYS A 36 -6.32 -9.28 2.66
N THR A 37 -5.60 -8.26 2.19
CA THR A 37 -5.21 -8.13 0.79
C THR A 37 -4.26 -9.25 0.36
N PHE A 38 -3.28 -9.61 1.18
CA PHE A 38 -2.35 -10.71 0.92
C PHE A 38 -3.09 -12.04 0.78
N VAL A 39 -3.98 -12.35 1.72
CA VAL A 39 -4.82 -13.57 1.65
C VAL A 39 -5.66 -13.57 0.37
N ALA A 40 -6.34 -12.47 0.07
CA ALA A 40 -7.18 -12.36 -1.13
C ALA A 40 -6.38 -12.48 -2.44
N ASN A 41 -5.10 -12.11 -2.42
CA ASN A 41 -4.18 -12.28 -3.54
C ASN A 41 -3.42 -13.61 -3.54
N GLY A 42 -3.72 -14.55 -2.63
CA GLY A 42 -3.13 -15.90 -2.60
C GLY A 42 -1.64 -15.92 -2.27
N VAL A 43 -1.20 -15.08 -1.35
CA VAL A 43 0.17 -15.07 -0.80
C VAL A 43 0.13 -15.20 0.73
N TYR A 44 1.20 -15.70 1.34
CA TYR A 44 1.35 -15.75 2.79
C TYR A 44 1.79 -14.38 3.30
N GLY A 45 0.96 -13.76 4.13
CA GLY A 45 1.21 -12.43 4.70
C GLY A 45 1.86 -12.49 6.07
N MET A 46 2.91 -11.70 6.25
CA MET A 46 3.60 -11.48 7.52
C MET A 46 3.58 -9.99 7.86
N THR A 47 3.79 -9.63 9.12
CA THR A 47 3.74 -8.23 9.56
C THR A 47 4.87 -7.87 10.50
N VAL A 48 5.37 -6.65 10.33
CA VAL A 48 6.19 -5.88 11.27
C VAL A 48 5.40 -4.64 11.63
N ILE A 49 5.08 -4.48 12.90
CA ILE A 49 4.27 -3.37 13.40
C ILE A 49 5.17 -2.21 13.75
N THR A 50 4.95 -1.04 13.14
CA THR A 50 5.69 0.19 13.41
C THR A 50 5.07 1.02 14.51
N SER A 51 3.74 0.99 14.60
CA SER A 51 2.96 1.74 15.60
C SER A 51 1.60 1.09 15.82
N LEU A 52 1.04 1.30 17.00
CA LEU A 52 -0.34 0.95 17.33
C LEU A 52 -1.22 2.19 17.21
N THR A 53 -2.39 2.08 16.60
CA THR A 53 -3.36 3.16 16.60
C THR A 53 -4.67 2.74 17.25
N ALA A 54 -5.23 3.61 18.08
CA ALA A 54 -6.62 3.56 18.49
C ALA A 54 -7.41 4.41 17.51
N GLN A 55 -7.84 3.79 16.40
CA GLN A 55 -8.52 4.52 15.32
C GLN A 55 -9.77 3.80 14.82
N ASN A 56 -10.60 4.57 14.13
CA ASN A 56 -11.69 4.09 13.29
C ASN A 56 -11.66 4.89 11.96
N PRO A 57 -12.52 4.57 10.97
CA PRO A 57 -12.52 5.25 9.68
C PRO A 57 -12.65 6.79 9.72
N GLN A 58 -13.11 7.35 10.85
CA GLN A 58 -13.31 8.80 11.00
C GLN A 58 -12.15 9.52 11.66
N LYS A 59 -11.48 8.88 12.65
CA LYS A 59 -10.45 9.55 13.44
C LYS A 59 -9.45 8.61 14.09
N VAL A 60 -8.25 9.11 14.24
CA VAL A 60 -7.22 8.53 15.11
C VAL A 60 -7.35 9.20 16.49
N LYS A 61 -7.64 8.39 17.52
CA LYS A 61 -7.73 8.85 18.92
C LYS A 61 -6.38 8.90 19.59
N MET A 62 -5.55 7.87 19.33
CA MET A 62 -4.22 7.70 19.91
C MET A 62 -3.32 6.96 18.94
N LEU A 63 -2.06 7.28 18.98
CA LEU A 63 -0.98 6.58 18.24
C LEU A 63 0.19 6.40 19.19
N GLU A 64 0.74 5.19 19.22
CA GLU A 64 1.92 4.83 20.00
C GLU A 64 2.90 4.05 19.12
N ASP A 65 4.12 4.55 19.02
CA ASP A 65 5.18 3.85 18.27
C ASP A 65 5.67 2.64 19.06
N VAL A 66 5.96 1.55 18.36
CA VAL A 66 6.70 0.43 18.94
C VAL A 66 8.13 0.88 19.21
N SER A 67 8.76 0.37 20.27
CA SER A 67 10.15 0.69 20.53
C SER A 67 11.07 0.25 19.38
N ILE A 68 12.15 1.00 19.17
CA ILE A 68 13.15 0.70 18.11
C ILE A 68 13.71 -0.72 18.28
N GLU A 69 13.91 -1.15 19.51
CA GLU A 69 14.37 -2.51 19.84
C GLU A 69 13.34 -3.57 19.39
N MET A 70 12.05 -3.38 19.73
CA MET A 70 10.98 -4.28 19.30
C MET A 70 10.83 -4.30 17.78
N LEU A 71 10.91 -3.14 17.12
CA LEU A 71 10.84 -3.04 15.67
C LEU A 71 11.96 -3.83 15.01
N LYS A 72 13.19 -3.68 15.51
CA LYS A 72 14.35 -4.44 15.04
C LYS A 72 14.16 -5.94 15.20
N HIS A 73 13.76 -6.40 16.37
CA HIS A 73 13.56 -7.83 16.63
C HIS A 73 12.42 -8.44 15.81
N GLN A 74 11.35 -7.70 15.51
CA GLN A 74 10.32 -8.16 14.59
C GLN A 74 10.89 -8.40 13.18
N ILE A 75 11.74 -7.49 12.68
CA ILE A 75 12.37 -7.61 11.35
C ILE A 75 13.32 -8.81 11.33
N GLU A 76 14.20 -8.93 12.33
CA GLU A 76 15.16 -10.02 12.46
C GLU A 76 14.45 -11.39 12.56
N ALA A 77 13.42 -11.50 13.39
CA ALA A 77 12.66 -12.73 13.56
C ALA A 77 12.05 -13.28 12.25
N ILE A 78 11.77 -12.41 11.28
CA ILE A 78 11.27 -12.81 9.97
C ILE A 78 12.43 -13.10 9.02
N PHE A 79 13.30 -12.13 8.79
CA PHE A 79 14.31 -12.23 7.75
C PHE A 79 15.41 -13.27 8.04
N ASP A 80 15.66 -13.61 9.31
CA ASP A 80 16.69 -14.61 9.68
C ASP A 80 16.29 -16.04 9.27
N VAL A 81 14.98 -16.32 9.10
CA VAL A 81 14.48 -17.68 8.87
C VAL A 81 13.52 -17.82 7.70
N ILE A 82 12.95 -16.73 7.19
CA ILE A 82 11.93 -16.76 6.14
C ILE A 82 12.42 -16.01 4.91
N GLU A 83 12.35 -16.65 3.75
CA GLU A 83 12.57 -15.99 2.47
C GLU A 83 11.41 -15.04 2.16
N VAL A 84 11.65 -13.73 2.20
CA VAL A 84 10.67 -12.70 1.90
C VAL A 84 10.71 -12.39 0.40
N SER A 85 9.61 -12.65 -0.30
CA SER A 85 9.50 -12.46 -1.75
C SER A 85 9.15 -11.04 -2.17
N ALA A 86 8.48 -10.28 -1.31
CA ALA A 86 8.20 -8.85 -1.47
C ALA A 86 7.94 -8.18 -0.12
N VAL A 87 8.14 -6.87 -0.07
CA VAL A 87 7.88 -6.03 1.11
C VAL A 87 6.92 -4.91 0.73
N LYS A 88 5.88 -4.70 1.51
CA LYS A 88 5.06 -3.48 1.47
C LYS A 88 5.39 -2.64 2.68
N ILE A 89 5.69 -1.38 2.46
CA ILE A 89 5.90 -0.38 3.51
C ILE A 89 4.72 0.58 3.49
N GLY A 90 4.10 0.76 4.65
CA GLY A 90 3.03 1.74 4.85
C GLY A 90 3.49 2.92 5.69
N MET A 91 2.64 3.38 6.62
CA MET A 91 2.92 4.53 7.48
C MET A 91 4.16 4.30 8.36
N LEU A 92 5.11 5.23 8.27
CA LEU A 92 6.27 5.34 9.13
C LEU A 92 6.22 6.67 9.87
N ASN A 93 5.94 6.62 11.16
CA ASN A 93 5.64 7.81 11.95
C ASN A 93 6.90 8.61 12.33
N SER A 94 7.98 7.93 12.71
CA SER A 94 9.23 8.57 13.15
C SER A 94 10.38 8.37 12.18
N LYS A 95 11.34 9.29 12.22
CA LYS A 95 12.58 9.20 11.45
C LYS A 95 13.41 7.99 11.89
N GLU A 96 13.47 7.73 13.19
CA GLU A 96 14.21 6.62 13.78
C GLU A 96 13.71 5.26 13.25
N ASN A 97 12.37 5.08 13.17
CA ASN A 97 11.77 3.90 12.56
C ASN A 97 12.17 3.78 11.09
N ALA A 98 12.09 4.88 10.33
CA ALA A 98 12.46 4.90 8.93
C ALA A 98 13.93 4.57 8.69
N GLU A 99 14.83 5.09 9.54
CA GLU A 99 16.28 4.81 9.50
C GLU A 99 16.59 3.34 9.78
N LEU A 100 15.95 2.76 10.80
CA LEU A 100 16.12 1.35 11.13
C LEU A 100 15.65 0.47 9.97
N ILE A 101 14.43 0.70 9.46
CA ILE A 101 13.86 -0.08 8.35
C ILE A 101 14.76 0.04 7.11
N TYR A 102 15.22 1.23 6.76
CA TYR A 102 16.16 1.45 5.66
C TYR A 102 17.43 0.58 5.81
N LYS A 103 18.05 0.58 6.98
CA LYS A 103 19.27 -0.20 7.27
C LYS A 103 19.02 -1.71 7.16
N GLU A 104 17.91 -2.19 7.75
CA GLU A 104 17.60 -3.61 7.74
C GLU A 104 17.22 -4.11 6.32
N LEU A 105 16.47 -3.34 5.54
CA LEU A 105 16.16 -3.70 4.16
C LEU A 105 17.41 -3.85 3.28
N ILE A 106 18.42 -2.99 3.47
CA ILE A 106 19.71 -3.11 2.79
C ILE A 106 20.48 -4.34 3.29
N LYS A 107 20.56 -4.54 4.60
CA LYS A 107 21.25 -5.68 5.24
C LYS A 107 20.74 -7.01 4.70
N TYR A 108 19.42 -7.17 4.63
CA TYR A 108 18.77 -8.39 4.15
C TYR A 108 18.58 -8.44 2.62
N LYS A 109 19.01 -7.43 1.90
CA LYS A 109 18.88 -7.33 0.43
C LYS A 109 17.44 -7.57 -0.03
N ALA A 110 16.49 -6.95 0.69
CA ALA A 110 15.07 -7.07 0.39
C ALA A 110 14.75 -6.65 -1.06
N LYS A 111 13.77 -7.33 -1.66
CA LYS A 111 13.39 -7.15 -3.07
C LYS A 111 11.90 -6.89 -3.20
N ASN A 112 11.48 -6.37 -4.35
CA ASN A 112 10.08 -6.10 -4.65
C ASN A 112 9.43 -5.22 -3.57
N ILE A 113 10.10 -4.12 -3.24
CA ILE A 113 9.70 -3.22 -2.16
C ILE A 113 8.71 -2.19 -2.71
N VAL A 114 7.49 -2.21 -2.18
CA VAL A 114 6.41 -1.26 -2.50
C VAL A 114 6.24 -0.30 -1.33
N LEU A 115 6.44 0.98 -1.55
CA LEU A 115 6.24 2.01 -0.54
C LEU A 115 4.98 2.83 -0.82
N ASP A 116 4.02 2.78 0.08
CA ASP A 116 2.91 3.73 0.14
C ASP A 116 3.30 4.87 1.09
N PRO A 117 3.64 6.07 0.56
CA PRO A 117 4.22 7.15 1.35
C PRO A 117 3.14 7.92 2.11
N VAL A 118 2.49 7.27 3.07
CA VAL A 118 1.40 7.86 3.86
C VAL A 118 1.93 9.02 4.68
N MET A 119 1.76 10.24 4.17
CA MET A 119 2.22 11.48 4.82
C MET A 119 1.08 12.31 5.41
N ILE A 120 -0.12 12.15 4.86
CA ILE A 120 -1.29 12.95 5.20
C ILE A 120 -2.47 12.00 5.47
N SER A 121 -3.19 12.24 6.55
CA SER A 121 -4.43 11.49 6.84
C SER A 121 -5.55 11.87 5.85
N THR A 122 -6.56 11.01 5.75
CA THR A 122 -7.79 11.32 4.98
C THR A 122 -8.48 12.60 5.42
N SER A 123 -8.23 13.07 6.66
CA SER A 123 -8.71 14.35 7.20
C SER A 123 -7.81 15.54 6.88
N GLY A 124 -6.75 15.39 6.08
CA GLY A 124 -5.82 16.44 5.67
C GLY A 124 -4.75 16.81 6.71
N LYS A 125 -4.67 16.09 7.84
CA LYS A 125 -3.65 16.34 8.87
C LYS A 125 -2.33 15.62 8.51
N SER A 126 -1.21 16.33 8.60
CA SER A 126 0.12 15.71 8.48
C SER A 126 0.29 14.64 9.56
N LEU A 127 0.67 13.44 9.14
CA LEU A 127 0.91 12.29 10.01
C LEU A 127 2.37 12.15 10.41
N ILE A 128 3.28 12.78 9.65
CA ILE A 128 4.73 12.66 9.87
C ILE A 128 5.39 14.03 9.89
N LYS A 129 6.50 14.12 10.61
CA LYS A 129 7.31 15.35 10.71
C LYS A 129 8.14 15.56 9.45
N ASP A 130 8.56 16.81 9.21
CA ASP A 130 9.35 17.16 8.01
C ASP A 130 10.71 16.44 7.98
N GLU A 131 11.34 16.21 9.13
CA GLU A 131 12.58 15.41 9.20
C GLU A 131 12.39 13.98 8.70
N THR A 132 11.23 13.36 9.01
CA THR A 132 10.87 12.03 8.51
C THR A 132 10.63 12.06 7.01
N LYS A 133 9.85 13.04 6.49
CA LYS A 133 9.62 13.22 5.06
C LYS A 133 10.94 13.34 4.29
N ASN A 134 11.84 14.20 4.79
CA ASN A 134 13.15 14.41 4.19
C ASN A 134 13.99 13.12 4.17
N PHE A 135 13.96 12.34 5.24
CA PHE A 135 14.67 11.06 5.28
C PHE A 135 14.09 10.06 4.29
N LEU A 136 12.76 9.90 4.25
CA LEU A 136 12.09 9.01 3.31
C LEU A 136 12.48 9.31 1.87
N ILE A 137 12.37 10.58 1.46
CA ILE A 137 12.61 11.02 0.07
C ILE A 137 14.08 10.87 -0.31
N ASN A 138 15.00 11.26 0.56
CA ASN A 138 16.43 11.28 0.25
C ASN A 138 17.10 9.91 0.36
N ASN A 139 16.52 8.96 1.13
CA ASN A 139 17.12 7.66 1.41
C ASN A 139 16.20 6.50 1.00
N LEU A 140 15.05 6.33 1.68
CA LEU A 140 14.20 5.14 1.50
C LEU A 140 13.64 5.04 0.08
N PHE A 141 13.22 6.14 -0.52
CA PHE A 141 12.70 6.17 -1.90
C PHE A 141 13.71 5.68 -2.95
N LYS A 142 15.00 5.75 -2.65
CA LYS A 142 16.08 5.32 -3.57
C LYS A 142 16.35 3.82 -3.54
N ILE A 143 15.84 3.11 -2.53
CA ILE A 143 16.05 1.65 -2.40
C ILE A 143 14.79 0.83 -2.67
N VAL A 144 13.60 1.45 -2.68
CA VAL A 144 12.35 0.75 -3.01
C VAL A 144 12.21 0.53 -4.52
N ASP A 145 11.32 -0.36 -4.97
CA ASP A 145 11.09 -0.61 -6.40
C ASP A 145 9.98 0.27 -6.97
N ILE A 146 8.99 0.61 -6.15
CA ILE A 146 7.89 1.51 -6.54
C ILE A 146 7.40 2.33 -5.34
N ILE A 147 7.02 3.58 -5.62
CA ILE A 147 6.38 4.51 -4.69
C ILE A 147 4.96 4.80 -5.20
N THR A 148 3.96 4.83 -4.31
CA THR A 148 2.55 4.95 -4.70
C THR A 148 1.86 6.20 -4.11
N PRO A 149 2.31 7.43 -4.37
CA PRO A 149 1.74 8.63 -3.80
C PRO A 149 0.37 8.97 -4.40
N ASN A 150 -0.52 9.56 -3.59
CA ASN A 150 -1.68 10.29 -4.08
C ASN A 150 -1.28 11.70 -4.58
N LEU A 151 -2.24 12.53 -5.02
CA LEU A 151 -1.95 13.86 -5.57
C LEU A 151 -1.32 14.79 -4.53
N ASP A 152 -1.81 14.80 -3.29
CA ASP A 152 -1.30 15.65 -2.22
C ASP A 152 0.11 15.22 -1.78
N GLU A 153 0.32 13.90 -1.64
CA GLU A 153 1.64 13.32 -1.35
C GLU A 153 2.63 13.61 -2.48
N THR A 154 2.19 13.50 -3.74
CA THR A 154 3.01 13.86 -4.91
C THR A 154 3.46 15.30 -4.83
N LYS A 155 2.56 16.22 -4.50
CA LYS A 155 2.84 17.65 -4.34
C LYS A 155 3.88 17.87 -3.24
N GLU A 156 3.72 17.29 -2.08
CA GLU A 156 4.67 17.41 -0.96
C GLU A 156 6.06 16.85 -1.32
N ILE A 157 6.11 15.71 -1.98
CA ILE A 157 7.37 15.09 -2.44
C ILE A 157 8.10 16.03 -3.41
N VAL A 158 7.39 16.58 -4.40
CA VAL A 158 7.98 17.47 -5.41
C VAL A 158 8.46 18.78 -4.79
N LYS A 159 7.73 19.36 -3.83
CA LYS A 159 8.21 20.53 -3.07
C LYS A 159 9.57 20.28 -2.44
N ILE A 160 9.73 19.14 -1.76
CA ILE A 160 10.98 18.78 -1.11
C ILE A 160 12.10 18.56 -2.14
N ILE A 161 11.84 17.80 -3.22
CA ILE A 161 12.83 17.53 -4.27
C ILE A 161 13.33 18.82 -4.92
N LEU A 162 12.43 19.77 -5.22
CA LEU A 162 12.75 21.03 -5.88
C LEU A 162 13.19 22.12 -4.92
N ASN A 163 13.14 21.88 -3.60
CA ASN A 163 13.36 22.88 -2.56
C ASN A 163 12.51 24.14 -2.75
N LYS A 164 11.20 23.95 -3.02
CA LYS A 164 10.23 25.04 -3.28
C LYS A 164 9.09 24.96 -2.27
N GLU A 165 8.74 26.08 -1.66
CA GLU A 165 7.59 26.17 -0.74
C GLU A 165 6.25 26.00 -1.46
N ASN A 166 6.14 26.58 -2.66
CA ASN A 166 4.91 26.55 -3.44
C ASN A 166 5.15 25.94 -4.83
N ILE A 167 4.27 25.02 -5.18
CA ILE A 167 4.13 24.44 -6.52
C ILE A 167 2.65 24.42 -6.89
N GLU A 168 2.35 24.37 -8.17
CA GLU A 168 0.98 24.33 -8.67
C GLU A 168 0.24 23.08 -8.24
N ASP A 169 -1.08 23.17 -8.11
CA ASP A 169 -1.94 22.03 -7.83
C ASP A 169 -1.97 21.05 -9.00
N ILE A 170 -2.13 19.76 -8.68
CA ILE A 170 -2.21 18.70 -9.69
C ILE A 170 -3.67 18.54 -10.10
N ASP A 171 -4.10 19.27 -11.10
CA ASP A 171 -5.46 19.33 -11.61
C ASP A 171 -5.66 18.59 -12.94
N SER A 172 -4.59 18.06 -13.52
CA SER A 172 -4.61 17.46 -14.85
C SER A 172 -3.65 16.26 -14.98
N ILE A 173 -3.91 15.41 -15.96
CA ILE A 173 -3.06 14.27 -16.32
C ILE A 173 -1.66 14.77 -16.72
N GLU A 174 -1.57 15.92 -17.39
CA GLU A 174 -0.27 16.46 -17.79
C GLU A 174 0.57 16.87 -16.59
N LYS A 175 -0.01 17.51 -15.56
CA LYS A 175 0.71 17.81 -14.32
C LYS A 175 1.10 16.54 -13.55
N MET A 176 0.23 15.51 -13.53
CA MET A 176 0.62 14.22 -12.97
C MET A 176 1.86 13.63 -13.69
N LYS A 177 1.93 13.72 -15.02
CA LYS A 177 3.10 13.25 -15.77
C LYS A 177 4.36 14.05 -15.44
N ILE A 178 4.24 15.38 -15.37
CA ILE A 178 5.39 16.28 -15.06
C ILE A 178 5.92 15.97 -13.67
N TYR A 179 5.06 15.92 -12.65
CA TYR A 179 5.49 15.70 -11.27
C TYR A 179 5.93 14.28 -11.02
N GLY A 180 5.28 13.29 -11.64
CA GLY A 180 5.73 11.91 -11.61
C GLY A 180 7.11 11.73 -12.22
N LYS A 181 7.41 12.43 -13.33
CA LYS A 181 8.73 12.41 -13.96
C LYS A 181 9.81 13.02 -13.05
N ILE A 182 9.51 14.13 -12.36
CA ILE A 182 10.43 14.72 -11.39
C ILE A 182 10.80 13.72 -10.30
N ILE A 183 9.81 13.03 -9.71
CA ILE A 183 10.04 12.02 -8.66
C ILE A 183 10.82 10.83 -9.22
N ALA A 184 10.42 10.32 -10.39
CA ALA A 184 11.07 9.18 -11.04
C ALA A 184 12.53 9.46 -11.39
N ASP A 185 12.83 10.66 -11.92
CA ASP A 185 14.21 11.06 -12.26
C ASP A 185 15.08 11.25 -11.02
N PHE A 186 14.51 11.73 -9.93
CA PHE A 186 15.23 11.90 -8.67
C PHE A 186 15.53 10.55 -7.99
N THR A 187 14.55 9.64 -7.97
CA THR A 187 14.65 8.36 -7.27
C THR A 187 15.26 7.24 -8.11
N LYS A 188 15.14 7.32 -9.45
CA LYS A 188 15.42 6.26 -10.43
C LYS A 188 14.54 5.03 -10.19
N LYS A 189 13.30 5.24 -9.75
CA LYS A 189 12.34 4.19 -9.39
C LYS A 189 11.01 4.40 -10.10
N TRP A 190 10.16 3.36 -10.02
CA TRP A 190 8.79 3.49 -10.47
C TRP A 190 7.98 4.36 -9.51
N VAL A 191 7.10 5.17 -10.07
CA VAL A 191 6.17 6.03 -9.33
C VAL A 191 4.77 5.78 -9.88
N LEU A 192 3.85 5.41 -9.00
CA LEU A 192 2.43 5.30 -9.32
C LEU A 192 1.68 6.46 -8.68
N ILE A 193 1.38 7.50 -9.45
CA ILE A 193 0.55 8.60 -8.95
C ILE A 193 -0.91 8.20 -9.02
N LYS A 194 -1.57 8.19 -7.86
CA LYS A 194 -2.99 7.85 -7.71
C LYS A 194 -3.86 9.07 -7.99
N GLY A 195 -4.53 9.12 -9.15
CA GLY A 195 -5.33 10.25 -9.58
C GLY A 195 -6.82 10.18 -9.24
N GLY A 196 -7.23 9.34 -8.32
CA GLY A 196 -8.65 9.13 -7.93
C GLY A 196 -9.39 10.38 -7.44
N HIS A 197 -8.68 11.46 -7.11
CA HIS A 197 -9.25 12.75 -6.71
C HIS A 197 -9.40 13.75 -7.87
N LEU A 198 -8.98 13.40 -9.09
CA LEU A 198 -9.31 14.22 -10.25
C LEU A 198 -10.83 14.24 -10.49
N SER A 199 -11.36 15.42 -10.83
CA SER A 199 -12.81 15.67 -10.83
C SER A 199 -13.62 14.72 -11.74
N ASN A 200 -13.05 14.23 -12.85
CA ASN A 200 -13.78 13.53 -13.88
C ASN A 200 -13.31 12.09 -14.19
N SER A 201 -12.25 11.58 -13.56
CA SER A 201 -11.71 10.25 -13.88
C SER A 201 -10.88 9.64 -12.76
N ALA A 202 -10.88 8.30 -12.64
CA ALA A 202 -9.99 7.55 -11.78
C ALA A 202 -8.73 7.11 -12.56
N VAL A 203 -7.98 8.10 -13.07
CA VAL A 203 -6.76 7.85 -13.85
C VAL A 203 -5.56 7.83 -12.94
N ASP A 204 -4.75 6.76 -13.02
CA ASP A 204 -3.44 6.71 -12.37
C ASP A 204 -2.34 6.75 -13.42
N ILE A 205 -1.16 7.23 -13.04
CA ILE A 205 0.02 7.27 -13.91
C ILE A 205 1.12 6.45 -13.29
N LEU A 206 1.55 5.42 -14.01
CA LEU A 206 2.75 4.66 -13.69
C LEU A 206 3.90 5.16 -14.56
N ILE A 207 4.98 5.63 -13.94
CA ILE A 207 6.10 6.25 -14.64
C ILE A 207 7.44 5.91 -13.97
N ASN A 208 8.47 5.73 -14.78
CA ASN A 208 9.88 5.73 -14.36
C ASN A 208 10.68 6.71 -15.22
N SER A 209 12.01 6.60 -15.24
CA SER A 209 12.85 7.49 -16.06
C SER A 209 12.61 7.32 -17.57
N ASP A 210 12.22 6.13 -18.01
CA ASP A 210 12.21 5.74 -19.44
C ASP A 210 10.80 5.49 -19.98
N GLU A 211 9.90 4.98 -19.11
CA GLU A 211 8.58 4.51 -19.50
C GLU A 211 7.48 5.23 -18.75
N LYS A 212 6.31 5.38 -19.39
CA LYS A 212 5.09 5.86 -18.74
C LYS A 212 3.87 5.17 -19.28
N TYR A 213 2.92 4.91 -18.38
CA TYR A 213 1.64 4.28 -18.68
C TYR A 213 0.50 5.07 -18.02
N ILE A 214 -0.55 5.33 -18.80
CA ILE A 214 -1.80 5.93 -18.30
C ILE A 214 -2.76 4.77 -18.02
N LEU A 215 -3.19 4.66 -16.77
CA LEU A 215 -4.05 3.57 -16.31
C LEU A 215 -5.44 4.14 -16.02
N ASN A 216 -6.31 4.05 -17.00
CA ASN A 216 -7.71 4.45 -16.85
C ASN A 216 -8.40 3.53 -15.84
N GLY A 217 -9.33 4.08 -15.06
CA GLY A 217 -10.16 3.36 -14.11
C GLY A 217 -11.60 3.89 -14.12
N GLU A 218 -12.52 3.05 -13.71
CA GLU A 218 -13.89 3.43 -13.45
C GLU A 218 -13.94 4.23 -12.14
N LYS A 219 -14.61 5.38 -12.13
CA LYS A 219 -14.89 6.13 -10.92
C LYS A 219 -16.14 5.56 -10.25
N ILE A 220 -15.96 4.95 -9.09
CA ILE A 220 -17.08 4.42 -8.29
C ILE A 220 -17.47 5.48 -7.27
N SER A 221 -18.75 5.82 -7.24
CA SER A 221 -19.31 6.63 -6.16
C SER A 221 -19.49 5.74 -4.93
N SER A 222 -18.58 5.85 -3.97
CA SER A 222 -18.68 5.14 -2.70
C SER A 222 -18.09 6.01 -1.59
N ASN A 223 -18.74 5.98 -0.43
CA ASN A 223 -18.23 6.59 0.79
C ASN A 223 -17.26 5.64 1.55
N ASN A 224 -17.19 4.37 1.12
CA ASN A 224 -16.39 3.33 1.76
C ASN A 224 -15.03 3.20 1.07
N THR A 225 -14.16 4.18 1.25
CA THR A 225 -12.86 4.25 0.57
C THR A 225 -11.66 4.13 1.52
N HIS A 226 -11.90 4.00 2.85
CA HIS A 226 -10.83 3.83 3.81
C HIS A 226 -10.05 2.53 3.54
N GLY A 227 -8.72 2.62 3.53
CA GLY A 227 -7.83 1.50 3.25
C GLY A 227 -7.55 1.22 1.76
N THR A 228 -8.08 2.03 0.84
CA THR A 228 -7.82 1.90 -0.61
C THR A 228 -6.32 1.92 -0.93
N GLY A 229 -5.56 2.87 -0.37
CA GLY A 229 -4.11 2.99 -0.59
C GLY A 229 -3.35 1.77 -0.09
N CYS A 230 -3.58 1.36 1.16
CA CYS A 230 -2.98 0.16 1.73
C CYS A 230 -3.30 -1.10 0.91
N SER A 231 -4.56 -1.25 0.49
CA SER A 231 -4.99 -2.39 -0.34
C SER A 231 -4.30 -2.39 -1.71
N LEU A 232 -4.15 -1.22 -2.34
CA LEU A 232 -3.46 -1.10 -3.63
C LEU A 232 -1.99 -1.50 -3.53
N SER A 233 -1.25 -0.89 -2.60
CA SER A 233 0.18 -1.16 -2.41
C SER A 233 0.44 -2.62 -2.01
N SER A 234 -0.41 -3.22 -1.19
CA SER A 234 -0.32 -4.62 -0.79
C SER A 234 -0.66 -5.58 -1.93
N ALA A 235 -1.65 -5.26 -2.77
CA ALA A 235 -1.95 -6.04 -3.96
C ALA A 235 -0.81 -5.98 -4.99
N ILE A 236 -0.16 -4.81 -5.16
CA ILE A 236 1.03 -4.67 -6.01
C ILE A 236 2.15 -5.55 -5.48
N ALA A 237 2.48 -5.48 -4.17
CA ALA A 237 3.51 -6.30 -3.54
C ALA A 237 3.23 -7.80 -3.72
N SER A 238 1.97 -8.22 -3.54
CA SER A 238 1.55 -9.61 -3.75
C SER A 238 1.80 -10.09 -5.18
N ASN A 239 1.54 -9.23 -6.17
CA ASN A 239 1.72 -9.60 -7.57
C ASN A 239 3.19 -9.56 -7.99
N LEU A 240 4.00 -8.64 -7.48
CA LEU A 240 5.47 -8.66 -7.66
C LEU A 240 6.08 -9.92 -7.05
N ALA A 241 5.65 -10.34 -5.84
CA ALA A 241 6.10 -11.59 -5.22
C ALA A 241 5.82 -12.81 -6.08
N LYS A 242 4.72 -12.81 -6.86
CA LYS A 242 4.37 -13.87 -7.80
C LYS A 242 5.13 -13.82 -9.12
N GLY A 243 5.98 -12.81 -9.33
CA GLY A 243 6.83 -12.67 -10.51
C GLY A 243 6.18 -11.91 -11.68
N TYR A 244 5.07 -11.22 -11.46
CA TYR A 244 4.51 -10.32 -12.48
C TYR A 244 5.41 -9.10 -12.69
N THR A 245 5.43 -8.58 -13.92
CA THR A 245 6.10 -7.31 -14.23
C THR A 245 5.47 -6.15 -13.45
N MET A 246 6.18 -5.04 -13.33
CA MET A 246 5.67 -3.85 -12.62
C MET A 246 4.32 -3.38 -13.16
N LEU A 247 4.19 -3.28 -14.49
CA LEU A 247 2.95 -2.86 -15.13
C LEU A 247 1.78 -3.83 -14.86
N GLU A 248 2.03 -5.13 -14.93
CA GLU A 248 1.02 -6.15 -14.64
C GLU A 248 0.61 -6.14 -13.18
N ALA A 249 1.57 -6.03 -12.25
CA ALA A 249 1.32 -5.97 -10.81
C ALA A 249 0.45 -4.76 -10.45
N VAL A 250 0.73 -3.60 -11.05
CA VAL A 250 -0.07 -2.38 -10.84
C VAL A 250 -1.47 -2.52 -11.44
N LYS A 251 -1.61 -3.05 -12.66
CA LYS A 251 -2.93 -3.30 -13.27
C LYS A 251 -3.78 -4.25 -12.42
N LYS A 252 -3.19 -5.34 -11.95
CA LYS A 252 -3.88 -6.32 -11.07
C LYS A 252 -4.26 -5.68 -9.72
N GLY A 253 -3.37 -4.90 -9.12
CA GLY A 253 -3.64 -4.16 -7.89
C GLY A 253 -4.79 -3.16 -8.05
N LYS A 254 -4.82 -2.40 -9.16
CA LYS A 254 -5.91 -1.46 -9.48
C LYS A 254 -7.25 -2.19 -9.65
N ASN A 255 -7.28 -3.31 -10.35
CA ASN A 255 -8.51 -4.12 -10.52
C ASN A 255 -8.99 -4.70 -9.17
N PHE A 256 -8.07 -5.17 -8.34
CA PHE A 256 -8.39 -5.66 -6.99
C PHE A 256 -9.06 -4.58 -6.15
N VAL A 257 -8.50 -3.37 -6.13
CA VAL A 257 -9.06 -2.25 -5.38
C VAL A 257 -10.43 -1.84 -5.93
N LEU A 258 -10.58 -1.77 -7.25
CA LEU A 258 -11.86 -1.48 -7.89
C LEU A 258 -12.95 -2.47 -7.44
N PHE A 259 -12.63 -3.77 -7.42
CA PHE A 259 -13.52 -4.82 -6.95
C PHE A 259 -13.81 -4.67 -5.44
N SER A 260 -12.80 -4.35 -4.62
CA SER A 260 -12.95 -4.15 -3.18
C SER A 260 -13.86 -2.97 -2.84
N ILE A 261 -13.81 -1.88 -3.65
CA ILE A 261 -14.72 -0.74 -3.50
C ILE A 261 -16.16 -1.14 -3.90
N LYS A 262 -16.34 -1.85 -5.04
CA LYS A 262 -17.67 -2.31 -5.50
C LYS A 262 -18.38 -3.19 -4.47
N ASN A 263 -17.64 -3.96 -3.69
CA ASN A 263 -18.19 -4.85 -2.66
C ASN A 263 -18.15 -4.26 -1.25
N SER A 264 -17.81 -2.98 -1.09
CA SER A 264 -17.63 -2.33 0.23
C SER A 264 -18.94 -2.22 1.03
N ASN A 265 -20.11 -2.16 0.34
CA ASN A 265 -21.40 -2.08 0.99
C ASN A 265 -21.84 -3.37 1.70
N SER A 266 -21.12 -4.48 1.52
CA SER A 266 -21.37 -5.73 2.26
C SER A 266 -20.88 -5.68 3.71
N ILE A 267 -20.14 -4.64 4.09
CA ILE A 267 -19.66 -4.45 5.46
C ILE A 267 -20.44 -3.31 6.10
N ASP A 268 -21.10 -3.60 7.22
CA ASP A 268 -21.84 -2.59 7.99
C ASP A 268 -20.91 -1.87 8.98
N PHE A 269 -20.69 -0.59 8.73
CA PHE A 269 -19.99 0.34 9.65
C PHE A 269 -20.96 1.29 10.37
N GLY A 270 -22.24 0.97 10.39
CA GLY A 270 -23.29 1.81 10.97
C GLY A 270 -23.45 3.11 10.17
N LYS A 271 -23.42 4.25 10.89
CA LYS A 271 -23.63 5.58 10.27
C LYS A 271 -22.36 6.19 9.65
N LEU A 272 -21.25 5.47 9.62
CA LEU A 272 -19.94 5.99 9.23
C LEU A 272 -19.59 5.62 7.79
N ASN A 273 -18.74 6.43 7.17
CA ASN A 273 -18.02 6.00 5.98
C ASN A 273 -17.17 4.77 6.33
N GLY A 274 -17.33 3.71 5.55
CA GLY A 274 -16.69 2.43 5.83
C GLY A 274 -15.36 2.24 5.12
N THR A 275 -14.88 1.00 5.17
CA THR A 275 -13.66 0.56 4.48
C THR A 275 -14.00 -0.17 3.19
N VAL A 276 -13.01 -0.32 2.31
CA VAL A 276 -13.11 -1.25 1.17
C VAL A 276 -13.19 -2.69 1.69
N ASN A 277 -13.85 -3.57 0.93
CA ASN A 277 -13.94 -5.00 1.27
C ASN A 277 -12.87 -5.81 0.52
N GLN A 278 -11.71 -5.99 1.14
CA GLN A 278 -10.60 -6.77 0.59
C GLN A 278 -10.94 -8.26 0.43
N MET A 279 -11.95 -8.75 1.16
CA MET A 279 -12.35 -10.16 1.19
C MET A 279 -13.47 -10.50 0.20
N GLY A 280 -14.05 -9.49 -0.44
CA GLY A 280 -15.24 -9.65 -1.28
C GLY A 280 -15.08 -10.68 -2.42
N GLU A 281 -13.88 -10.83 -2.98
CA GLU A 281 -13.60 -11.81 -4.04
C GLU A 281 -13.55 -13.25 -3.50
N ILE A 282 -13.05 -13.43 -2.29
CA ILE A 282 -13.00 -14.75 -1.64
C ILE A 282 -14.41 -15.23 -1.35
N TYR A 283 -15.25 -14.39 -0.74
CA TYR A 283 -16.63 -14.76 -0.38
C TYR A 283 -17.54 -14.99 -1.58
N LYS A 284 -17.28 -14.35 -2.73
CA LYS A 284 -18.04 -14.58 -3.94
C LYS A 284 -17.89 -16.01 -4.48
N ASN A 285 -16.74 -16.63 -4.25
CA ASN A 285 -16.40 -17.96 -4.77
C ASN A 285 -16.57 -19.09 -3.74
N ILE A 286 -16.88 -18.73 -2.50
CA ILE A 286 -17.11 -19.70 -1.40
C ILE A 286 -18.55 -19.56 -0.96
N ASP A 287 -19.36 -20.58 -1.27
CA ASP A 287 -20.70 -20.74 -0.69
C ASP A 287 -20.51 -21.24 0.75
N ILE A 288 -20.37 -20.29 1.68
CA ILE A 288 -20.10 -20.59 3.09
C ILE A 288 -21.22 -21.45 3.70
N GLU A 289 -22.47 -21.28 3.24
CA GLU A 289 -23.61 -22.08 3.73
C GLU A 289 -23.50 -23.55 3.34
N LYS A 290 -22.72 -23.88 2.29
CA LYS A 290 -22.47 -25.28 1.87
C LYS A 290 -21.25 -25.91 2.56
N LEU A 291 -20.50 -25.19 3.37
CA LEU A 291 -19.34 -25.73 4.09
C LEU A 291 -19.69 -26.33 5.44
N TYR A 292 -20.87 -26.10 5.92
CA TYR A 292 -21.45 -26.62 7.16
C TYR A 292 -22.76 -27.36 6.87
#